data_6494aa5a360ed623557bf6a6d510038a
#
_entry.id   6494aa5a360ed623557bf6a6d510038a
#
_cell.length_a   1.000
_cell.length_b   1.000
_cell.length_c   1.000
_cell.angle_alpha   90.00
_cell.angle_beta   90.00
_cell.angle_gamma   90.00
#
_symmetry.space_group_name_H-M   'P 1'
#
loop_
_entity.id
_entity.type
_entity.pdbx_description
1 polymer ?
#
loop_
_entity_poly.entity_id
_entity_poly.type
_entity_poly.pdbx_seq_one_letter_code
_entity_poly.pdbx_strand_id
1 'polypeptide(L)'
;MVEKSKAMTVERAAMWPRWILAGALVTALVATLANLSGCVEMATLPVEAGIGPKPTLPPPRPGWIPTVNTATAIGWPSGATPRAADDLHVGAFASGLEHPRWVYVLPNGDVLVAETNAPDRPDDATGLRGWFMRVVMKRVGAAASSANRITLLRDSSGAGVADVRTVLIDGLNSPFGMALIGGDLYVANTDAVLRFPYRSGQTRITGSGVKVMDLPAGTINHHWTKNLVASPDGRQLYVTVGSNSNVAERGMGAEEGRAAIWQIDLASGVQRIFASGLRNPNGMAWERGALWTVVNERDEIGSDLVPDYMTAVRDGAFYGWPYSYYGAHVDERAQPQRADLVATAVAPDYALGAHTASLGLVNAQGNALPAPYAQGMFIGQHGSWNRRPQSGYKVIFVPFAAGQPAGAPLDVLSGFLSDQGQAHGRPVGVALDHRGALLVADDVGNVIWRVTARR
;
A
#
# COMPACT_ATOMS: atom_id res chain seq x y z
N MET A 1 -70.91 -58.64 -37.17
CA MET A 1 -70.00 -57.57 -37.51
C MET A 1 -69.60 -56.93 -36.19
N VAL A 2 -68.43 -57.29 -35.70
CA VAL A 2 -67.96 -56.94 -34.38
C VAL A 2 -66.90 -55.88 -34.49
N GLU A 3 -67.18 -54.74 -33.96
CA GLU A 3 -66.24 -53.59 -33.91
C GLU A 3 -65.43 -53.62 -32.62
N LYS A 4 -64.10 -53.67 -32.71
CA LYS A 4 -63.14 -53.70 -31.61
C LYS A 4 -62.82 -52.29 -31.19
N SER A 5 -63.21 -51.91 -29.96
CA SER A 5 -62.77 -50.71 -29.29
C SER A 5 -61.32 -50.88 -28.85
N LYS A 6 -60.45 -49.97 -29.31
CA LYS A 6 -59.07 -49.80 -28.81
C LYS A 6 -59.04 -48.83 -27.62
N ALA A 7 -58.75 -49.32 -26.43
CA ALA A 7 -58.48 -48.49 -25.29
C ALA A 7 -57.10 -47.85 -25.44
N MET A 8 -57.03 -46.54 -25.38
CA MET A 8 -55.81 -45.73 -25.41
C MET A 8 -55.41 -45.47 -23.93
N THR A 9 -54.31 -46.10 -23.50
CA THR A 9 -53.70 -45.87 -22.21
C THR A 9 -52.92 -44.54 -22.26
N VAL A 10 -53.37 -43.55 -21.51
CA VAL A 10 -52.65 -42.28 -21.35
C VAL A 10 -51.66 -42.43 -20.18
N GLU A 11 -50.38 -42.52 -20.46
CA GLU A 11 -49.32 -42.42 -19.47
C GLU A 11 -49.33 -41.01 -18.85
N ARG A 12 -49.64 -40.92 -17.57
CA ARG A 12 -49.49 -39.69 -16.78
C ARG A 12 -48.03 -39.51 -16.47
N ALA A 13 -47.32 -38.67 -17.21
CA ALA A 13 -46.02 -38.16 -16.83
C ALA A 13 -46.15 -37.34 -15.52
N ALA A 14 -45.53 -37.80 -14.44
CA ALA A 14 -45.49 -37.12 -13.17
C ALA A 14 -44.73 -35.81 -13.31
N MET A 15 -45.48 -34.70 -13.46
CA MET A 15 -44.88 -33.35 -13.38
C MET A 15 -44.55 -33.06 -11.92
N TRP A 16 -43.27 -33.15 -11.59
CA TRP A 16 -42.77 -32.67 -10.29
C TRP A 16 -43.03 -31.16 -10.16
N PRO A 17 -43.52 -30.66 -9.04
CA PRO A 17 -43.82 -29.25 -8.88
C PRO A 17 -42.50 -28.44 -9.00
N ARG A 18 -42.52 -27.39 -9.81
CA ARG A 18 -41.38 -26.48 -10.11
C ARG A 18 -40.65 -25.96 -8.87
N TRP A 19 -41.28 -25.93 -7.72
CA TRP A 19 -40.70 -25.52 -6.41
C TRP A 19 -39.68 -26.53 -5.85
N ILE A 20 -39.87 -27.84 -6.10
CA ILE A 20 -38.92 -28.87 -5.63
C ILE A 20 -37.63 -28.80 -6.45
N LEU A 21 -37.72 -28.52 -7.75
CA LEU A 21 -36.54 -28.29 -8.59
C LEU A 21 -35.82 -26.99 -8.23
N ALA A 22 -36.56 -25.92 -7.92
CA ALA A 22 -35.96 -24.65 -7.48
C ALA A 22 -35.29 -24.81 -6.08
N GLY A 23 -35.90 -25.54 -5.15
CA GLY A 23 -35.28 -25.82 -3.85
C GLY A 23 -34.03 -26.68 -3.95
N ALA A 24 -34.03 -27.71 -4.80
CA ALA A 24 -32.87 -28.56 -5.04
C ALA A 24 -31.71 -27.81 -5.70
N LEU A 25 -31.99 -26.87 -6.62
CA LEU A 25 -30.99 -26.00 -7.25
C LEU A 25 -30.39 -25.01 -6.25
N VAL A 26 -31.19 -24.41 -5.39
CA VAL A 26 -30.71 -23.50 -4.34
C VAL A 26 -29.86 -24.27 -3.32
N THR A 27 -30.30 -25.47 -2.90
CA THR A 27 -29.54 -26.30 -1.96
C THR A 27 -28.23 -26.79 -2.57
N ALA A 28 -28.24 -27.19 -3.85
CA ALA A 28 -27.00 -27.57 -4.58
C ALA A 28 -26.07 -26.36 -4.74
N LEU A 29 -26.60 -25.19 -5.03
CA LEU A 29 -25.79 -23.95 -5.14
C LEU A 29 -25.17 -23.56 -3.79
N VAL A 30 -25.95 -23.66 -2.71
CA VAL A 30 -25.45 -23.39 -1.34
C VAL A 30 -24.42 -24.44 -0.90
N ALA A 31 -24.65 -25.74 -1.19
CA ALA A 31 -23.70 -26.82 -0.93
C ALA A 31 -22.42 -26.68 -1.77
N THR A 32 -22.53 -26.23 -3.02
CA THR A 32 -21.37 -25.94 -3.89
C THR A 32 -20.59 -24.72 -3.40
N LEU A 33 -21.28 -23.66 -2.96
CA LEU A 33 -20.65 -22.49 -2.35
C LEU A 33 -20.00 -22.81 -1.00
N ALA A 34 -20.58 -23.69 -0.19
CA ALA A 34 -20.02 -24.16 1.07
C ALA A 34 -18.78 -25.05 0.85
N ASN A 35 -18.79 -25.89 -0.19
CA ASN A 35 -17.62 -26.69 -0.57
C ASN A 35 -16.51 -25.86 -1.23
N LEU A 36 -16.84 -24.76 -1.92
CA LEU A 36 -15.86 -23.81 -2.44
C LEU A 36 -15.15 -23.04 -1.31
N SER A 37 -15.78 -22.87 -0.16
CA SER A 37 -15.16 -22.27 1.02
C SER A 37 -14.00 -23.12 1.57
N GLY A 38 -13.95 -24.40 1.31
CA GLY A 38 -12.87 -25.33 1.70
C GLY A 38 -11.67 -25.32 0.73
N CYS A 39 -11.80 -24.66 -0.43
CA CYS A 39 -10.74 -24.60 -1.44
C CYS A 39 -9.96 -23.28 -1.46
N VAL A 40 -10.20 -22.40 -0.48
CA VAL A 40 -9.45 -21.13 -0.38
C VAL A 40 -8.08 -21.42 0.21
N GLU A 41 -7.05 -21.08 -0.54
CA GLU A 41 -5.65 -21.26 -0.12
C GLU A 41 -5.39 -20.48 1.18
N MET A 42 -4.73 -21.14 2.12
CA MET A 42 -4.33 -20.59 3.42
C MET A 42 -2.81 -20.62 3.56
N ALA A 43 -2.28 -19.69 4.33
CA ALA A 43 -0.88 -19.69 4.72
C ALA A 43 -0.55 -21.00 5.47
N THR A 44 0.58 -21.60 5.12
CA THR A 44 1.12 -22.81 5.77
C THR A 44 2.30 -22.48 6.67
N LEU A 45 2.84 -21.28 6.53
CA LEU A 45 3.92 -20.74 7.33
C LEU A 45 3.44 -19.57 8.21
N PRO A 46 4.00 -19.39 9.41
CA PRO A 46 3.79 -18.17 10.16
C PRO A 46 4.40 -16.98 9.39
N VAL A 47 3.83 -15.79 9.57
CA VAL A 47 4.30 -14.56 8.87
C VAL A 47 5.80 -14.33 9.10
N GLU A 48 6.28 -14.65 10.29
CA GLU A 48 7.67 -14.45 10.73
C GLU A 48 8.68 -15.28 9.88
N ALA A 49 8.26 -16.40 9.32
CA ALA A 49 9.10 -17.18 8.41
C ALA A 49 9.45 -16.44 7.11
N GLY A 50 8.58 -15.51 6.69
CA GLY A 50 8.78 -14.61 5.54
C GLY A 50 9.41 -13.26 5.92
N ILE A 51 10.06 -13.13 7.10
CA ILE A 51 10.64 -11.88 7.58
C ILE A 51 12.15 -12.01 7.77
N GLY A 52 12.88 -10.94 7.49
CA GLY A 52 14.31 -10.86 7.74
C GLY A 52 15.17 -10.91 6.48
N PRO A 53 16.51 -10.95 6.65
CA PRO A 53 17.44 -10.94 5.51
C PRO A 53 17.49 -12.27 4.75
N LYS A 54 16.97 -13.34 5.32
CA LYS A 54 16.93 -14.70 4.72
C LYS A 54 15.55 -15.33 4.97
N PRO A 55 14.50 -14.85 4.30
CA PRO A 55 13.16 -15.38 4.49
C PRO A 55 13.03 -16.80 3.93
N THR A 56 12.11 -17.58 4.49
CA THR A 56 11.68 -18.83 3.88
C THR A 56 10.73 -18.52 2.72
N LEU A 57 11.10 -18.91 1.51
CA LEU A 57 10.29 -18.78 0.30
C LEU A 57 9.77 -20.19 -0.09
N PRO A 58 8.52 -20.53 0.19
CA PRO A 58 7.95 -21.80 -0.21
C PRO A 58 7.71 -21.84 -1.73
N PRO A 59 7.49 -23.03 -2.33
CA PRO A 59 7.07 -23.12 -3.72
C PRO A 59 5.78 -22.34 -3.99
N PRO A 60 5.64 -21.70 -5.17
CA PRO A 60 4.41 -21.02 -5.57
C PRO A 60 3.19 -21.95 -5.54
N ARG A 61 2.07 -21.45 -5.06
CA ARG A 61 0.76 -22.13 -5.03
C ARG A 61 -0.30 -21.31 -5.72
N PRO A 62 -0.26 -21.19 -7.06
CA PRO A 62 -1.27 -20.43 -7.80
C PRO A 62 -2.62 -21.12 -7.66
N GLY A 63 -3.59 -20.41 -7.09
CA GLY A 63 -4.98 -20.88 -6.99
C GLY A 63 -5.77 -20.60 -8.28
N TRP A 64 -6.78 -21.42 -8.59
CA TRP A 64 -7.76 -21.13 -9.66
C TRP A 64 -8.63 -19.92 -9.32
N ILE A 65 -8.85 -19.66 -8.02
CA ILE A 65 -9.59 -18.53 -7.50
C ILE A 65 -8.62 -17.73 -6.60
N PRO A 66 -8.42 -16.43 -6.88
CA PRO A 66 -7.59 -15.59 -6.01
C PRO A 66 -8.11 -15.61 -4.57
N THR A 67 -7.19 -15.75 -3.61
CA THR A 67 -7.54 -15.57 -2.20
C THR A 67 -7.95 -14.12 -1.96
N VAL A 68 -9.17 -13.91 -1.46
CA VAL A 68 -9.67 -12.60 -1.03
C VAL A 68 -10.02 -12.70 0.46
N ASN A 69 -9.35 -11.92 1.28
CA ASN A 69 -9.55 -11.87 2.74
C ASN A 69 -9.38 -10.44 3.26
N THR A 70 -10.29 -9.57 2.83
CA THR A 70 -10.24 -8.15 3.18
C THR A 70 -10.81 -7.89 4.56
N ALA A 71 -10.14 -7.04 5.35
CA ALA A 71 -10.72 -6.49 6.58
C ALA A 71 -11.76 -5.41 6.23
N THR A 72 -12.98 -5.57 6.73
CA THR A 72 -14.02 -4.53 6.61
C THR A 72 -13.62 -3.32 7.45
N ALA A 73 -13.61 -2.14 6.85
CA ALA A 73 -13.32 -0.89 7.55
C ALA A 73 -14.48 -0.51 8.48
N ILE A 74 -14.20 -0.36 9.76
CA ILE A 74 -15.17 0.03 10.80
C ILE A 74 -14.81 1.32 11.52
N GLY A 75 -13.54 1.77 11.40
CA GLY A 75 -13.03 2.92 12.13
C GLY A 75 -12.79 2.64 13.61
N TRP A 76 -12.21 3.62 14.30
CA TRP A 76 -11.94 3.52 15.73
C TRP A 76 -13.20 3.86 16.54
N PRO A 77 -13.53 3.07 17.57
CA PRO A 77 -14.50 3.48 18.57
C PRO A 77 -14.09 4.80 19.24
N SER A 78 -15.05 5.56 19.73
CA SER A 78 -14.76 6.83 20.40
C SER A 78 -13.78 6.64 21.57
N GLY A 79 -12.67 7.41 21.56
CA GLY A 79 -11.61 7.34 22.56
C GLY A 79 -10.66 6.15 22.44
N ALA A 80 -10.88 5.23 21.50
CA ALA A 80 -9.95 4.12 21.27
C ALA A 80 -8.72 4.58 20.48
N THR A 81 -7.59 3.92 20.74
CA THR A 81 -6.30 4.15 20.09
C THR A 81 -5.67 2.82 19.70
N PRO A 82 -4.71 2.82 18.76
CA PRO A 82 -3.83 1.68 18.58
C PRO A 82 -3.11 1.32 19.90
N ARG A 83 -2.70 0.08 20.00
CA ARG A 83 -1.86 -0.37 21.11
C ARG A 83 -0.40 -0.08 20.79
N ALA A 84 0.23 0.80 21.55
CA ALA A 84 1.66 1.05 21.50
C ALA A 84 2.45 -0.05 22.21
N ALA A 85 3.73 -0.23 21.85
CA ALA A 85 4.67 -1.04 22.64
C ALA A 85 4.77 -0.52 24.08
N ASP A 86 5.21 -1.35 25.02
CA ASP A 86 5.11 -1.09 26.48
C ASP A 86 5.84 0.18 26.92
N ASP A 87 6.93 0.54 26.26
CA ASP A 87 7.76 1.72 26.53
C ASP A 87 7.33 2.96 25.75
N LEU A 88 6.26 2.84 24.97
CA LEU A 88 5.72 3.90 24.12
C LEU A 88 4.32 4.33 24.56
N HIS A 89 3.95 5.54 24.18
CA HIS A 89 2.61 6.11 24.32
C HIS A 89 2.10 6.58 22.96
N VAL A 90 0.83 6.36 22.65
CA VAL A 90 0.17 6.84 21.43
C VAL A 90 -1.02 7.72 21.78
N GLY A 91 -1.16 8.82 21.04
CA GLY A 91 -2.32 9.70 21.09
C GLY A 91 -2.65 10.26 19.71
N ALA A 92 -3.86 10.80 19.53
CA ALA A 92 -4.22 11.44 18.29
C ALA A 92 -3.53 12.82 18.16
N PHE A 93 -2.74 13.03 17.11
CA PHE A 93 -2.22 14.34 16.73
C PHE A 93 -3.29 15.20 16.06
N ALA A 94 -4.06 14.58 15.14
CA ALA A 94 -5.22 15.21 14.50
C ALA A 94 -6.23 14.14 14.09
N SER A 95 -7.53 14.42 14.26
CA SER A 95 -8.63 13.51 13.91
C SER A 95 -9.61 14.17 12.94
N GLY A 96 -10.51 13.39 12.34
CA GLY A 96 -11.54 13.89 11.43
C GLY A 96 -10.95 14.42 10.11
N LEU A 97 -9.85 13.83 9.66
CA LEU A 97 -9.29 14.02 8.32
C LEU A 97 -10.07 13.18 7.28
N GLU A 98 -9.86 13.43 6.01
CA GLU A 98 -10.49 12.67 4.94
C GLU A 98 -9.48 11.76 4.26
N HIS A 99 -9.38 10.50 4.72
CA HIS A 99 -8.49 9.48 4.17
C HIS A 99 -7.02 9.96 4.09
N PRO A 100 -6.38 10.30 5.24
CA PRO A 100 -5.00 10.79 5.28
C PRO A 100 -4.05 9.64 4.94
N ARG A 101 -3.23 9.81 3.90
CA ARG A 101 -2.35 8.73 3.44
C ARG A 101 -0.86 9.03 3.58
N TRP A 102 -0.46 10.27 3.41
CA TRP A 102 0.95 10.62 3.51
C TRP A 102 1.16 11.80 4.43
N VAL A 103 2.29 11.79 5.13
CA VAL A 103 2.68 12.82 6.09
C VAL A 103 4.07 13.33 5.72
N TYR A 104 4.23 14.64 5.71
CA TYR A 104 5.51 15.31 5.51
C TYR A 104 5.68 16.41 6.56
N VAL A 105 6.81 16.44 7.26
CA VAL A 105 7.08 17.44 8.30
C VAL A 105 8.00 18.51 7.73
N LEU A 106 7.54 19.75 7.79
CA LEU A 106 8.30 20.91 7.36
C LEU A 106 9.35 21.32 8.40
N PRO A 107 10.43 22.01 8.01
CA PRO A 107 11.49 22.43 8.95
C PRO A 107 11.02 23.31 10.11
N ASN A 108 9.91 24.03 9.93
CA ASN A 108 9.31 24.85 10.99
C ASN A 108 8.39 24.05 11.95
N GLY A 109 8.27 22.74 11.76
CA GLY A 109 7.44 21.85 12.56
C GLY A 109 6.01 21.68 12.10
N ASP A 110 5.56 22.40 11.05
CA ASP A 110 4.25 22.17 10.45
C ASP A 110 4.21 20.79 9.81
N VAL A 111 3.05 20.13 9.91
CA VAL A 111 2.84 18.79 9.36
C VAL A 111 1.89 18.89 8.16
N LEU A 112 2.35 18.48 7.00
CA LEU A 112 1.55 18.37 5.79
C LEU A 112 0.97 16.97 5.67
N VAL A 113 -0.32 16.88 5.35
CA VAL A 113 -1.04 15.62 5.18
C VAL A 113 -1.68 15.60 3.80
N ALA A 114 -1.36 14.57 3.02
CA ALA A 114 -2.10 14.27 1.80
C ALA A 114 -3.41 13.57 2.16
N GLU A 115 -4.52 14.29 2.05
CA GLU A 115 -5.87 13.74 2.15
C GLU A 115 -6.30 13.33 0.72
N THR A 116 -6.30 12.01 0.47
CA THR A 116 -6.29 11.49 -0.90
C THR A 116 -6.82 10.06 -0.99
N ASN A 117 -7.39 9.73 -2.14
CA ASN A 117 -7.75 8.36 -2.50
C ASN A 117 -7.45 8.11 -3.98
N ALA A 118 -7.67 6.87 -4.44
CA ALA A 118 -7.46 6.48 -5.83
C ALA A 118 -8.28 7.38 -6.78
N PRO A 119 -7.69 7.80 -7.91
CA PRO A 119 -8.45 8.45 -8.97
C PRO A 119 -9.41 7.46 -9.63
N ASP A 120 -10.35 7.98 -10.42
CA ASP A 120 -11.21 7.15 -11.25
C ASP A 120 -10.38 6.30 -12.21
N ARG A 121 -10.71 5.00 -12.29
CA ARG A 121 -10.03 3.99 -13.10
C ARG A 121 -11.04 3.18 -13.91
N PRO A 122 -11.66 3.77 -14.95
CA PRO A 122 -12.78 3.17 -15.65
C PRO A 122 -12.42 1.82 -16.31
N ASP A 123 -11.22 1.65 -16.82
CA ASP A 123 -10.79 0.43 -17.50
C ASP A 123 -10.30 -0.69 -16.54
N ASP A 124 -9.99 -0.35 -15.30
CA ASP A 124 -9.61 -1.34 -14.27
C ASP A 124 -10.83 -2.06 -13.67
N ALA A 125 -12.01 -1.51 -13.84
CA ALA A 125 -13.24 -1.93 -13.17
C ALA A 125 -14.31 -2.50 -14.12
N THR A 126 -13.93 -3.09 -15.26
CA THR A 126 -14.87 -3.63 -16.25
C THR A 126 -15.28 -5.07 -15.97
N GLY A 127 -16.48 -5.46 -16.45
CA GLY A 127 -17.01 -6.82 -16.37
C GLY A 127 -17.35 -7.30 -14.93
N LEU A 128 -17.59 -8.62 -14.79
CA LEU A 128 -17.92 -9.25 -13.50
C LEU A 128 -16.81 -9.10 -12.46
N ARG A 129 -15.54 -9.19 -12.89
CA ARG A 129 -14.37 -8.98 -12.02
C ARG A 129 -14.36 -7.55 -11.47
N GLY A 130 -14.61 -6.55 -12.31
CA GLY A 130 -14.67 -5.16 -11.91
C GLY A 130 -15.85 -4.87 -10.96
N TRP A 131 -17.01 -5.46 -11.20
CA TRP A 131 -18.13 -5.37 -10.26
C TRP A 131 -17.77 -5.94 -8.89
N PHE A 132 -17.19 -7.14 -8.84
CA PHE A 132 -16.74 -7.77 -7.60
C PHE A 132 -15.69 -6.91 -6.87
N MET A 133 -14.69 -6.40 -7.60
CA MET A 133 -13.66 -5.51 -7.04
C MET A 133 -14.26 -4.23 -6.45
N ARG A 134 -15.27 -3.61 -7.09
CA ARG A 134 -15.96 -2.44 -6.51
C ARG A 134 -16.65 -2.77 -5.17
N VAL A 135 -17.28 -3.93 -5.06
CA VAL A 135 -17.88 -4.38 -3.79
C VAL A 135 -16.82 -4.56 -2.71
N VAL A 136 -15.68 -5.17 -3.06
CA VAL A 136 -14.55 -5.35 -2.16
C VAL A 136 -13.98 -3.99 -1.73
N MET A 137 -13.71 -3.08 -2.68
CA MET A 137 -13.16 -1.74 -2.40
C MET A 137 -14.07 -0.91 -1.50
N LYS A 138 -15.40 -1.03 -1.67
CA LYS A 138 -16.36 -0.38 -0.76
C LYS A 138 -16.26 -0.92 0.68
N ARG A 139 -16.06 -2.23 0.84
CA ARG A 139 -15.93 -2.85 2.18
C ARG A 139 -14.67 -2.41 2.91
N VAL A 140 -13.56 -2.20 2.20
CA VAL A 140 -12.27 -1.83 2.81
C VAL A 140 -12.11 -0.31 3.01
N GLY A 141 -13.14 0.48 2.75
CA GLY A 141 -13.10 1.93 2.91
C GLY A 141 -12.44 2.70 1.75
N ALA A 142 -12.01 2.01 0.69
CA ALA A 142 -11.31 2.61 -0.44
C ALA A 142 -12.25 3.14 -1.56
N ALA A 143 -13.56 3.18 -1.32
CA ALA A 143 -14.54 3.70 -2.28
C ALA A 143 -14.92 5.18 -2.04
N ALA A 144 -14.32 5.84 -1.03
CA ALA A 144 -14.53 7.27 -0.83
C ALA A 144 -13.87 8.06 -1.99
N SER A 145 -14.50 9.17 -2.39
CA SER A 145 -13.87 10.10 -3.34
C SER A 145 -12.58 10.68 -2.74
N SER A 146 -11.61 10.98 -3.59
CA SER A 146 -10.38 11.64 -3.14
C SER A 146 -10.68 13.09 -2.74
N ALA A 147 -10.20 13.51 -1.57
CA ALA A 147 -10.28 14.90 -1.14
C ALA A 147 -9.36 15.82 -1.95
N ASN A 148 -8.36 15.24 -2.64
CA ASN A 148 -7.50 15.93 -3.60
C ASN A 148 -6.82 17.20 -3.05
N ARG A 149 -6.37 17.14 -1.78
CA ARG A 149 -5.78 18.29 -1.09
C ARG A 149 -4.59 17.93 -0.22
N ILE A 150 -3.77 18.92 0.07
CA ILE A 150 -2.77 18.90 1.14
C ILE A 150 -3.28 19.76 2.28
N THR A 151 -3.44 19.16 3.45
CA THR A 151 -3.83 19.84 4.70
C THR A 151 -2.59 20.13 5.53
N LEU A 152 -2.48 21.33 6.05
CA LEU A 152 -1.47 21.75 7.01
C LEU A 152 -2.05 21.63 8.41
N LEU A 153 -1.29 20.96 9.28
CA LEU A 153 -1.54 20.82 10.71
C LEU A 153 -0.38 21.48 11.48
N ARG A 154 -0.71 22.23 12.54
CA ARG A 154 0.29 22.86 13.43
C ARG A 154 -0.09 22.65 14.87
N ASP A 155 0.90 22.27 15.68
CA ASP A 155 0.84 22.27 17.16
C ASP A 155 1.49 23.57 17.65
N SER A 156 0.70 24.67 17.72
CA SER A 156 1.23 25.98 18.11
C SER A 156 1.43 26.09 19.61
N SER A 157 0.73 25.30 20.40
CA SER A 157 0.79 25.27 21.87
C SER A 157 1.90 24.37 22.40
N GLY A 158 2.39 23.43 21.60
CA GLY A 158 3.37 22.44 22.03
C GLY A 158 2.78 21.26 22.82
N ALA A 159 1.46 21.11 22.80
CA ALA A 159 0.77 20.05 23.54
C ALA A 159 0.89 18.66 22.90
N GLY A 160 1.42 18.56 21.69
CA GLY A 160 1.50 17.30 20.93
C GLY A 160 0.21 16.95 20.20
N VAL A 161 -0.68 17.93 20.04
CA VAL A 161 -1.95 17.85 19.30
C VAL A 161 -2.04 19.08 18.40
N ALA A 162 -2.45 18.89 17.16
CA ALA A 162 -2.62 20.01 16.24
C ALA A 162 -3.80 20.88 16.67
N ASP A 163 -3.56 22.17 16.90
CA ASP A 163 -4.54 23.18 17.26
C ASP A 163 -4.87 24.12 16.07
N VAL A 164 -4.07 24.07 15.00
CA VAL A 164 -4.34 24.74 13.72
C VAL A 164 -4.48 23.70 12.63
N ARG A 165 -5.54 23.80 11.83
CA ARG A 165 -5.80 22.99 10.65
C ARG A 165 -6.28 23.86 9.51
N THR A 166 -5.55 23.82 8.38
CA THR A 166 -5.90 24.58 7.17
C THR A 166 -5.66 23.77 5.91
N VAL A 167 -6.41 24.01 4.85
CA VAL A 167 -6.11 23.46 3.52
C VAL A 167 -4.99 24.31 2.92
N LEU A 168 -3.79 23.74 2.79
CA LEU A 168 -2.63 24.40 2.21
C LEU A 168 -2.74 24.50 0.69
N ILE A 169 -3.12 23.41 0.02
CA ILE A 169 -3.32 23.30 -1.43
C ILE A 169 -4.54 22.43 -1.68
N ASP A 170 -5.43 22.86 -2.55
CA ASP A 170 -6.59 22.10 -3.03
C ASP A 170 -6.54 21.91 -4.55
N GLY A 171 -7.51 21.17 -5.11
CA GLY A 171 -7.63 20.95 -6.54
C GLY A 171 -6.50 20.12 -7.16
N LEU A 172 -5.83 19.29 -6.39
CA LEU A 172 -4.81 18.36 -6.84
C LEU A 172 -5.43 17.09 -7.46
N ASN A 173 -4.62 16.24 -8.07
CA ASN A 173 -5.07 14.96 -8.65
C ASN A 173 -4.48 13.78 -7.86
N SER A 174 -5.22 13.28 -6.88
CA SER A 174 -4.79 12.21 -5.99
C SER A 174 -3.34 12.40 -5.49
N PRO A 175 -3.04 13.50 -4.76
CA PRO A 175 -1.70 13.83 -4.31
C PRO A 175 -1.21 12.80 -3.30
N PHE A 176 0.13 12.56 -3.24
CA PHE A 176 0.70 11.62 -2.28
C PHE A 176 2.02 12.14 -1.70
N GLY A 177 3.15 11.91 -2.36
CA GLY A 177 4.47 12.31 -1.87
C GLY A 177 4.70 13.81 -1.90
N MET A 178 5.48 14.31 -0.95
CA MET A 178 5.84 15.71 -0.82
C MET A 178 7.34 15.84 -0.47
N ALA A 179 7.98 16.90 -0.98
CA ALA A 179 9.33 17.27 -0.60
C ALA A 179 9.52 18.78 -0.67
N LEU A 180 10.12 19.39 0.34
CA LEU A 180 10.52 20.80 0.33
C LEU A 180 12.01 20.91 -0.01
N ILE A 181 12.33 21.65 -1.07
CA ILE A 181 13.72 21.89 -1.49
C ILE A 181 13.89 23.41 -1.66
N GLY A 182 14.72 23.99 -0.83
CA GLY A 182 14.84 25.47 -0.79
C GLY A 182 13.51 26.13 -0.42
N GLY A 183 13.00 26.98 -1.32
CA GLY A 183 11.71 27.65 -1.19
C GLY A 183 10.60 27.02 -2.03
N ASP A 184 10.77 25.80 -2.55
CA ASP A 184 9.83 25.13 -3.43
C ASP A 184 9.29 23.84 -2.78
N LEU A 185 7.96 23.74 -2.65
CA LEU A 185 7.27 22.52 -2.25
C LEU A 185 6.92 21.72 -3.50
N TYR A 186 7.47 20.54 -3.60
CA TYR A 186 7.15 19.55 -4.64
C TYR A 186 6.06 18.62 -4.13
N VAL A 187 5.05 18.37 -4.96
CA VAL A 187 3.94 17.45 -4.68
C VAL A 187 3.80 16.47 -5.84
N ALA A 188 3.82 15.20 -5.56
CA ALA A 188 3.47 14.18 -6.54
C ALA A 188 1.96 13.97 -6.56
N ASN A 189 1.34 14.36 -7.65
CA ASN A 189 0.03 13.87 -8.06
C ASN A 189 0.17 12.48 -8.70
N THR A 190 -0.96 11.82 -8.94
CA THR A 190 -0.94 10.51 -9.61
C THR A 190 -0.38 10.55 -11.04
N ASP A 191 -0.44 11.71 -11.70
CA ASP A 191 -0.13 11.94 -13.11
C ASP A 191 1.04 12.91 -13.35
N ALA A 192 1.49 13.63 -12.33
CA ALA A 192 2.55 14.62 -12.50
C ALA A 192 3.24 14.96 -11.17
N VAL A 193 4.49 15.41 -11.24
CA VAL A 193 5.15 16.16 -10.17
C VAL A 193 4.92 17.65 -10.39
N LEU A 194 4.33 18.31 -9.40
CA LEU A 194 4.09 19.77 -9.39
C LEU A 194 5.02 20.46 -8.39
N ARG A 195 5.45 21.68 -8.72
CA ARG A 195 6.25 22.55 -7.87
C ARG A 195 5.45 23.80 -7.51
N PHE A 196 5.43 24.15 -6.23
CA PHE A 196 4.77 25.32 -5.68
C PHE A 196 5.78 26.18 -4.91
N PRO A 197 5.91 27.49 -5.18
CA PRO A 197 6.65 28.38 -4.29
C PRO A 197 6.05 28.33 -2.88
N TYR A 198 6.90 28.13 -1.87
CA TYR A 198 6.51 28.04 -0.47
C TYR A 198 7.35 28.95 0.42
N ARG A 199 6.68 29.62 1.35
CA ARG A 199 7.35 30.42 2.39
C ARG A 199 7.07 29.80 3.76
N SER A 200 8.12 29.70 4.58
CA SER A 200 7.97 29.17 5.94
C SER A 200 6.84 29.86 6.72
N GLY A 201 5.97 29.08 7.33
CA GLY A 201 4.80 29.56 8.07
C GLY A 201 3.57 29.86 7.21
N GLN A 202 3.67 29.80 5.87
CA GLN A 202 2.53 29.98 4.97
C GLN A 202 1.52 28.84 5.17
N THR A 203 0.24 29.22 5.31
CA THR A 203 -0.87 28.29 5.60
C THR A 203 -1.77 28.04 4.40
N ARG A 204 -1.56 28.74 3.29
CA ARG A 204 -2.32 28.56 2.05
C ARG A 204 -1.49 28.92 0.81
N ILE A 205 -1.57 28.08 -0.22
CA ILE A 205 -1.02 28.31 -1.55
C ILE A 205 -2.19 28.37 -2.53
N THR A 206 -2.34 29.49 -3.23
CA THR A 206 -3.48 29.74 -4.14
C THR A 206 -3.08 29.67 -5.62
N GLY A 207 -1.79 29.57 -5.92
CA GLY A 207 -1.29 29.48 -7.30
C GLY A 207 -1.38 28.06 -7.84
N SER A 208 -1.56 27.95 -9.16
CA SER A 208 -1.38 26.68 -9.86
C SER A 208 0.09 26.24 -9.76
N GLY A 209 0.32 24.95 -9.48
CA GLY A 209 1.67 24.37 -9.49
C GLY A 209 2.28 24.38 -10.88
N VAL A 210 3.61 24.55 -10.94
CA VAL A 210 4.36 24.38 -12.18
C VAL A 210 4.68 22.89 -12.35
N LYS A 211 4.28 22.32 -13.48
CA LYS A 211 4.60 20.93 -13.79
C LYS A 211 6.11 20.73 -14.02
N VAL A 212 6.70 19.80 -13.28
CA VAL A 212 8.12 19.43 -13.34
C VAL A 212 8.31 18.18 -14.20
N MET A 213 7.41 17.21 -14.06
CA MET A 213 7.46 15.93 -14.75
C MET A 213 6.05 15.35 -14.93
N ASP A 214 5.76 14.78 -16.09
CA ASP A 214 4.61 13.89 -16.27
C ASP A 214 4.92 12.52 -15.68
N LEU A 215 3.93 11.91 -15.01
CA LEU A 215 4.06 10.57 -14.44
C LEU A 215 3.11 9.59 -15.13
N PRO A 216 3.51 8.33 -15.30
CA PRO A 216 2.62 7.32 -15.85
C PRO A 216 1.32 7.21 -15.03
N ALA A 217 0.20 7.51 -15.70
CA ALA A 217 -1.14 7.45 -15.16
C ALA A 217 -2.06 6.72 -16.15
N GLY A 218 -3.24 7.26 -16.48
CA GLY A 218 -4.17 6.72 -17.46
C GLY A 218 -5.35 6.01 -16.81
N THR A 219 -6.15 5.34 -17.67
CA THR A 219 -7.47 4.80 -17.31
C THR A 219 -7.43 3.53 -16.47
N ILE A 220 -6.26 2.88 -16.36
CA ILE A 220 -6.03 1.72 -15.50
C ILE A 220 -5.42 2.14 -14.17
N ASN A 221 -4.22 2.71 -14.19
CA ASN A 221 -3.46 3.27 -13.08
C ASN A 221 -3.59 2.49 -11.74
N HIS A 222 -3.33 1.19 -11.76
CA HIS A 222 -3.58 0.27 -10.66
C HIS A 222 -2.86 0.70 -9.36
N HIS A 223 -1.53 0.89 -9.42
CA HIS A 223 -0.76 1.50 -8.34
C HIS A 223 -0.62 3.01 -8.60
N TRP A 224 -1.59 3.76 -8.13
CA TRP A 224 -1.75 5.19 -8.43
C TRP A 224 -0.87 6.11 -7.57
N THR A 225 -0.44 5.67 -6.39
CA THR A 225 0.40 6.46 -5.48
C THR A 225 1.78 6.73 -6.07
N LYS A 226 2.26 7.95 -5.89
CA LYS A 226 3.57 8.41 -6.33
C LYS A 226 4.24 9.10 -5.14
N ASN A 227 5.34 8.56 -4.64
CA ASN A 227 6.04 9.17 -3.53
C ASN A 227 7.25 9.97 -3.98
N LEU A 228 7.68 10.93 -3.17
CA LEU A 228 8.83 11.78 -3.41
C LEU A 228 9.83 11.72 -2.27
N VAL A 229 11.12 11.78 -2.60
CA VAL A 229 12.19 12.14 -1.67
C VAL A 229 13.24 12.97 -2.38
N ALA A 230 13.74 14.00 -1.72
CA ALA A 230 14.87 14.78 -2.20
C ALA A 230 16.20 14.07 -1.93
N SER A 231 17.22 14.27 -2.78
CA SER A 231 18.58 13.90 -2.40
C SER A 231 19.07 14.71 -1.20
N PRO A 232 20.02 14.22 -0.41
CA PRO A 232 20.51 14.94 0.77
C PRO A 232 21.13 16.33 0.45
N ASP A 233 21.63 16.51 -0.75
CA ASP A 233 22.17 17.79 -1.24
C ASP A 233 21.12 18.69 -1.89
N GLY A 234 19.85 18.23 -1.99
CA GLY A 234 18.75 18.98 -2.58
C GLY A 234 18.82 19.19 -4.09
N ARG A 235 19.71 18.51 -4.81
CA ARG A 235 19.88 18.68 -6.26
C ARG A 235 18.97 17.79 -7.09
N GLN A 236 18.54 16.69 -6.51
CA GLN A 236 17.78 15.66 -7.22
C GLN A 236 16.50 15.32 -6.45
N LEU A 237 15.51 14.90 -7.21
CA LEU A 237 14.25 14.39 -6.68
C LEU A 237 14.06 12.96 -7.18
N TYR A 238 13.69 12.05 -6.28
CA TYR A 238 13.37 10.66 -6.61
C TYR A 238 11.87 10.44 -6.49
N VAL A 239 11.29 9.70 -7.46
CA VAL A 239 9.84 9.49 -7.57
C VAL A 239 9.57 8.01 -7.73
N THR A 240 8.73 7.43 -6.86
CA THR A 240 8.28 6.04 -7.03
C THR A 240 7.10 5.96 -7.98
N VAL A 241 7.11 4.97 -8.86
CA VAL A 241 6.02 4.66 -9.79
C VAL A 241 5.75 3.17 -9.77
N GLY A 242 4.63 2.76 -9.16
CA GLY A 242 4.24 1.36 -9.11
C GLY A 242 3.73 0.82 -10.46
N SER A 243 3.71 -0.49 -10.62
CA SER A 243 3.20 -1.18 -11.80
C SER A 243 1.73 -0.88 -12.08
N ASN A 244 1.29 -1.12 -13.30
CA ASN A 244 -0.11 -0.96 -13.71
C ASN A 244 -0.94 -2.25 -13.55
N SER A 245 -0.31 -3.33 -13.12
CA SER A 245 -0.90 -4.65 -13.03
C SER A 245 -0.20 -5.50 -11.96
N ASN A 246 -0.67 -6.73 -11.75
CA ASN A 246 -0.02 -7.67 -10.84
C ASN A 246 1.28 -8.27 -11.42
N VAL A 247 1.24 -8.75 -12.66
CA VAL A 247 2.37 -9.41 -13.35
C VAL A 247 2.41 -9.09 -14.86
N ALA A 248 2.16 -7.85 -15.23
CA ALA A 248 2.10 -7.37 -16.62
C ALA A 248 1.04 -8.07 -17.48
N GLU A 249 -0.08 -8.51 -16.89
CA GLU A 249 -1.17 -9.21 -17.60
C GLU A 249 -1.88 -8.36 -18.66
N ARG A 250 -1.57 -7.06 -18.72
CA ARG A 250 -2.06 -6.13 -19.75
C ARG A 250 -1.00 -5.81 -20.81
N GLY A 251 0.11 -6.55 -20.78
CA GLY A 251 1.26 -6.37 -21.66
C GLY A 251 2.23 -5.30 -21.19
N MET A 252 3.49 -5.42 -21.61
CA MET A 252 4.59 -4.52 -21.20
C MET A 252 4.41 -3.08 -21.66
N GLY A 253 3.65 -2.81 -22.72
CA GLY A 253 3.32 -1.44 -23.14
C GLY A 253 2.52 -0.66 -22.10
N ALA A 254 1.66 -1.35 -21.30
CA ALA A 254 0.93 -0.74 -20.20
C ALA A 254 1.82 -0.45 -18.98
N GLU A 255 3.01 -1.00 -18.93
CA GLU A 255 3.98 -0.87 -17.86
C GLU A 255 5.14 0.09 -18.20
N GLU A 256 5.08 0.80 -19.32
CA GLU A 256 6.12 1.74 -19.72
C GLU A 256 6.33 2.82 -18.64
N GLY A 257 7.58 2.99 -18.18
CA GLY A 257 7.96 3.92 -17.12
C GLY A 257 7.46 3.56 -15.72
N ARG A 258 6.89 2.36 -15.52
CA ARG A 258 6.34 1.87 -14.26
C ARG A 258 7.23 0.81 -13.59
N ALA A 259 6.82 0.36 -12.40
CA ALA A 259 7.60 -0.55 -11.56
C ALA A 259 9.04 -0.05 -11.37
N ALA A 260 9.18 1.24 -11.06
CA ALA A 260 10.44 1.96 -11.13
C ALA A 260 10.54 3.08 -10.08
N ILE A 261 11.77 3.49 -9.83
CA ILE A 261 12.08 4.77 -9.19
C ILE A 261 12.73 5.67 -10.25
N TRP A 262 12.15 6.84 -10.46
CA TRP A 262 12.66 7.87 -11.34
C TRP A 262 13.55 8.84 -10.58
N GLN A 263 14.52 9.42 -11.26
CA GLN A 263 15.38 10.50 -10.78
C GLN A 263 15.21 11.72 -11.68
N ILE A 264 15.06 12.88 -11.05
CA ILE A 264 14.97 14.19 -11.74
C ILE A 264 16.14 15.04 -11.24
N ASP A 265 16.98 15.53 -12.14
CA ASP A 265 17.96 16.57 -11.84
C ASP A 265 17.24 17.92 -11.90
N LEU A 266 17.17 18.63 -10.78
CA LEU A 266 16.37 19.85 -10.66
C LEU A 266 16.97 21.07 -11.38
N ALA A 267 18.26 21.05 -11.64
CA ALA A 267 18.92 22.15 -12.34
C ALA A 267 18.77 22.04 -13.87
N SER A 268 18.92 20.84 -14.42
CA SER A 268 18.83 20.59 -15.87
C SER A 268 17.42 20.16 -16.32
N GLY A 269 16.59 19.67 -15.42
CA GLY A 269 15.30 19.05 -15.74
C GLY A 269 15.41 17.65 -16.37
N VAL A 270 16.61 17.07 -16.44
CA VAL A 270 16.83 15.72 -16.98
C VAL A 270 16.20 14.68 -16.09
N GLN A 271 15.45 13.76 -16.71
CA GLN A 271 14.71 12.68 -16.06
C GLN A 271 15.21 11.32 -16.57
N ARG A 272 15.37 10.37 -15.66
CA ARG A 272 15.76 8.99 -16.01
C ARG A 272 15.18 7.99 -15.02
N ILE A 273 15.07 6.74 -15.43
CA ILE A 273 14.82 5.64 -14.51
C ILE A 273 16.11 5.40 -13.71
N PHE A 274 16.01 5.55 -12.38
CA PHE A 274 17.11 5.27 -11.45
C PHE A 274 17.23 3.77 -11.18
N ALA A 275 16.09 3.09 -10.94
CA ALA A 275 16.02 1.63 -10.75
C ALA A 275 14.68 1.10 -11.26
N SER A 276 14.65 -0.17 -11.70
CA SER A 276 13.48 -0.80 -12.30
C SER A 276 13.23 -2.20 -11.73
N GLY A 277 12.07 -2.79 -12.10
CA GLY A 277 11.68 -4.10 -11.61
C GLY A 277 11.21 -4.13 -10.15
N LEU A 278 10.90 -2.97 -9.59
CA LEU A 278 10.30 -2.78 -8.26
C LEU A 278 8.78 -2.71 -8.43
N ARG A 279 8.04 -3.80 -8.16
CA ARG A 279 6.61 -3.89 -8.53
C ARG A 279 5.79 -2.67 -8.06
N ASN A 280 5.83 -2.35 -6.79
CA ASN A 280 5.15 -1.18 -6.25
C ASN A 280 6.01 -0.54 -5.14
N PRO A 281 7.08 0.19 -5.50
CA PRO A 281 7.87 0.93 -4.54
C PRO A 281 7.05 2.09 -3.99
N ASN A 282 7.18 2.39 -2.69
CA ASN A 282 6.41 3.47 -2.06
C ASN A 282 7.28 4.33 -1.14
N GLY A 283 7.34 4.06 0.16
CA GLY A 283 8.14 4.81 1.10
C GLY A 283 9.62 4.79 0.73
N MET A 284 10.26 5.95 0.79
CA MET A 284 11.69 6.11 0.57
C MET A 284 12.34 6.88 1.72
N ALA A 285 13.54 6.49 2.10
CA ALA A 285 14.33 7.18 3.12
C ALA A 285 15.84 7.02 2.84
N TRP A 286 16.62 8.03 3.24
CA TRP A 286 18.07 7.96 3.16
C TRP A 286 18.66 7.37 4.44
N GLU A 287 19.62 6.45 4.29
CA GLU A 287 20.46 5.96 5.39
C GLU A 287 21.93 5.93 4.92
N ARG A 288 22.79 6.71 5.55
CA ARG A 288 24.24 6.80 5.23
C ARG A 288 24.54 6.96 3.75
N GLY A 289 23.76 7.78 3.04
CA GLY A 289 23.93 8.05 1.62
C GLY A 289 23.35 6.98 0.69
N ALA A 290 22.77 5.90 1.19
CA ALA A 290 21.99 4.94 0.42
C ALA A 290 20.50 5.30 0.44
N LEU A 291 19.84 5.24 -0.72
CA LEU A 291 18.39 5.37 -0.84
C LEU A 291 17.75 4.03 -0.53
N TRP A 292 16.91 3.97 0.48
CA TRP A 292 16.10 2.80 0.85
C TRP A 292 14.66 2.96 0.40
N THR A 293 14.01 1.86 0.05
CA THR A 293 12.58 1.83 -0.28
C THR A 293 11.91 0.58 0.28
N VAL A 294 10.60 0.66 0.51
CA VAL A 294 9.72 -0.50 0.72
C VAL A 294 8.96 -0.80 -0.55
N VAL A 295 8.75 -2.07 -0.85
CA VAL A 295 8.09 -2.54 -2.07
C VAL A 295 7.01 -3.54 -1.73
N ASN A 296 5.80 -3.31 -2.25
CA ASN A 296 4.75 -4.32 -2.24
C ASN A 296 4.91 -5.25 -3.42
N GLU A 297 5.04 -6.52 -3.12
CA GLU A 297 5.28 -7.56 -4.11
C GLU A 297 3.99 -8.12 -4.76
N ARG A 298 4.21 -9.04 -5.71
CA ARG A 298 3.13 -9.62 -6.50
C ARG A 298 2.22 -10.54 -5.68
N ASP A 299 0.99 -10.62 -6.11
CA ASP A 299 -0.09 -11.42 -5.53
C ASP A 299 -0.34 -12.71 -6.33
N GLU A 300 -1.24 -13.56 -5.84
CA GLU A 300 -1.83 -14.71 -6.54
C GLU A 300 -0.89 -15.92 -6.78
N ILE A 301 0.15 -16.08 -5.96
CA ILE A 301 0.96 -17.33 -5.91
C ILE A 301 1.03 -17.95 -4.52
N GLY A 302 0.04 -17.66 -3.69
CA GLY A 302 -0.15 -18.23 -2.37
C GLY A 302 -0.12 -17.18 -1.26
N SER A 303 -0.69 -17.52 -0.12
CA SER A 303 -0.73 -16.66 1.07
C SER A 303 0.66 -16.45 1.70
N ASP A 304 1.62 -17.31 1.44
CA ASP A 304 2.99 -17.22 1.97
C ASP A 304 3.98 -16.56 1.00
N LEU A 305 3.54 -16.19 -0.22
CA LEU A 305 4.35 -15.55 -1.26
C LEU A 305 3.60 -14.39 -1.94
N VAL A 306 4.29 -13.32 -2.31
CA VAL A 306 5.71 -13.00 -2.14
C VAL A 306 5.84 -12.10 -0.92
N PRO A 307 6.90 -12.19 -0.11
CA PRO A 307 7.13 -11.22 0.95
C PRO A 307 7.31 -9.81 0.36
N ASP A 308 6.61 -8.82 0.90
CA ASP A 308 7.01 -7.43 0.74
C ASP A 308 8.42 -7.27 1.29
N TYR A 309 9.14 -6.24 0.83
CA TYR A 309 10.52 -6.09 1.25
C TYR A 309 10.95 -4.63 1.41
N MET A 310 12.05 -4.44 2.11
CA MET A 310 12.82 -3.21 2.17
C MET A 310 14.20 -3.46 1.56
N THR A 311 14.70 -2.52 0.75
CA THR A 311 16.01 -2.67 0.08
C THR A 311 16.69 -1.34 -0.15
N ALA A 312 18.04 -1.34 -0.14
CA ALA A 312 18.84 -0.25 -0.63
C ALA A 312 18.82 -0.23 -2.16
N VAL A 313 18.37 0.89 -2.72
CA VAL A 313 18.20 1.03 -4.17
C VAL A 313 19.52 1.40 -4.84
N ARG A 314 19.95 0.62 -5.83
CA ARG A 314 21.18 0.84 -6.58
C ARG A 314 20.87 1.46 -7.93
N ASP A 315 21.69 2.43 -8.34
CA ASP A 315 21.58 3.08 -9.65
C ASP A 315 21.72 2.06 -10.79
N GLY A 316 20.80 2.10 -11.75
CA GLY A 316 20.74 1.19 -12.89
C GLY A 316 20.31 -0.25 -12.57
N ALA A 317 19.99 -0.57 -11.31
CA ALA A 317 19.65 -1.93 -10.93
C ALA A 317 18.25 -2.34 -11.37
N PHE A 318 18.08 -3.67 -11.60
CA PHE A 318 16.80 -4.33 -11.86
C PHE A 318 16.47 -5.27 -10.69
N TYR A 319 15.22 -5.20 -10.19
CA TYR A 319 14.77 -5.94 -8.99
C TYR A 319 13.80 -7.09 -9.30
N GLY A 320 13.64 -7.46 -10.56
CA GLY A 320 13.02 -8.71 -11.01
C GLY A 320 11.65 -8.56 -11.66
N TRP A 321 10.75 -7.75 -11.12
CA TRP A 321 9.39 -7.63 -11.65
C TRP A 321 9.36 -7.14 -13.11
N PRO A 322 8.54 -7.73 -14.02
CA PRO A 322 7.58 -8.82 -13.79
C PRO A 322 8.14 -10.23 -13.98
N TYR A 323 9.38 -10.40 -14.43
CA TYR A 323 9.96 -11.67 -14.90
C TYR A 323 10.43 -12.58 -13.78
N SER A 324 10.71 -12.02 -12.62
CA SER A 324 11.07 -12.74 -11.40
C SER A 324 10.59 -11.97 -10.17
N TYR A 325 10.56 -12.66 -9.03
CA TYR A 325 10.25 -12.08 -7.72
C TYR A 325 11.35 -12.40 -6.73
N TYR A 326 11.53 -11.56 -5.73
CA TYR A 326 12.52 -11.68 -4.67
C TYR A 326 13.92 -12.11 -5.21
N GLY A 327 14.46 -11.34 -6.15
CA GLY A 327 15.66 -11.66 -6.91
C GLY A 327 15.36 -12.53 -8.13
N ALA A 328 16.10 -13.62 -8.30
CA ALA A 328 16.06 -14.45 -9.52
C ALA A 328 15.04 -15.60 -9.51
N HIS A 329 14.01 -15.57 -8.63
CA HIS A 329 12.94 -16.57 -8.65
C HIS A 329 12.00 -16.27 -9.83
N VAL A 330 12.07 -17.10 -10.87
CA VAL A 330 11.32 -16.89 -12.13
C VAL A 330 9.81 -16.84 -11.88
N ASP A 331 9.14 -15.81 -12.41
CA ASP A 331 7.69 -15.77 -12.51
C ASP A 331 7.25 -16.25 -13.90
N GLU A 332 6.72 -17.47 -13.98
CA GLU A 332 6.34 -18.12 -15.24
C GLU A 332 5.15 -17.43 -15.93
N ARG A 333 4.40 -16.59 -15.23
CA ARG A 333 3.24 -15.86 -15.81
C ARG A 333 3.65 -14.69 -16.71
N ALA A 334 4.81 -14.09 -16.46
CA ALA A 334 5.30 -12.98 -17.28
C ALA A 334 5.87 -13.52 -18.62
N GLN A 335 5.24 -13.18 -19.74
CA GLN A 335 5.64 -13.66 -21.05
C GLN A 335 5.74 -12.51 -22.07
N PRO A 336 6.71 -12.58 -23.02
CA PRO A 336 7.82 -13.54 -23.12
C PRO A 336 8.83 -13.37 -21.97
N GLN A 337 9.44 -14.46 -21.55
CA GLN A 337 10.47 -14.43 -20.51
C GLN A 337 11.72 -13.64 -20.95
N ARG A 338 12.36 -12.99 -19.98
CA ARG A 338 13.61 -12.22 -20.15
C ARG A 338 14.69 -12.78 -19.22
N ALA A 339 15.20 -13.99 -19.58
CA ALA A 339 16.25 -14.66 -18.80
C ALA A 339 17.51 -13.79 -18.59
N ASP A 340 17.80 -12.90 -19.53
CA ASP A 340 18.86 -11.91 -19.45
C ASP A 340 18.65 -10.92 -18.27
N LEU A 341 17.42 -10.43 -18.07
CA LEU A 341 17.07 -9.56 -16.95
C LEU A 341 17.00 -10.33 -15.63
N VAL A 342 16.40 -11.53 -15.65
CA VAL A 342 16.32 -12.38 -14.44
C VAL A 342 17.71 -12.68 -13.88
N ALA A 343 18.69 -12.92 -14.74
CA ALA A 343 20.09 -13.18 -14.34
C ALA A 343 20.75 -11.97 -13.64
N THR A 344 20.23 -10.76 -13.84
CA THR A 344 20.73 -9.52 -13.22
C THR A 344 19.88 -9.03 -12.06
N ALA A 345 18.76 -9.73 -11.77
CA ALA A 345 17.83 -9.30 -10.75
C ALA A 345 18.46 -9.28 -9.34
N VAL A 346 18.43 -8.12 -8.70
CA VAL A 346 18.99 -7.92 -7.36
C VAL A 346 18.02 -8.51 -6.33
N ALA A 347 18.51 -9.37 -5.45
CA ALA A 347 17.74 -9.82 -4.30
C ALA A 347 17.58 -8.70 -3.27
N PRO A 348 16.38 -8.52 -2.67
CA PRO A 348 16.15 -7.53 -1.62
C PRO A 348 16.97 -7.79 -0.36
N ASP A 349 17.28 -6.71 0.38
CA ASP A 349 18.09 -6.79 1.61
C ASP A 349 17.31 -7.36 2.80
N TYR A 350 15.98 -7.11 2.88
CA TYR A 350 15.18 -7.50 4.05
C TYR A 350 13.71 -7.72 3.68
N ALA A 351 13.20 -8.92 3.94
CA ALA A 351 11.79 -9.26 3.78
C ALA A 351 10.95 -8.75 4.95
N LEU A 352 9.73 -8.31 4.67
CA LEU A 352 8.79 -7.71 5.61
C LEU A 352 7.55 -8.58 5.89
N GLY A 353 7.53 -9.81 5.35
CA GLY A 353 6.41 -10.73 5.42
C GLY A 353 5.49 -10.64 4.21
N ALA A 354 4.84 -11.77 3.89
CA ALA A 354 3.96 -11.86 2.72
C ALA A 354 2.71 -11.00 2.88
N HIS A 355 2.41 -10.20 1.85
CA HIS A 355 1.19 -9.40 1.72
C HIS A 355 0.95 -8.38 2.83
N THR A 356 1.99 -7.88 3.50
CA THR A 356 1.83 -6.91 4.59
C THR A 356 1.40 -5.53 4.13
N ALA A 357 1.49 -5.25 2.82
CA ALA A 357 1.26 -3.94 2.21
C ALA A 357 2.09 -2.85 2.90
N SER A 358 3.41 -3.05 2.97
CA SER A 358 4.36 -2.10 3.54
C SER A 358 4.46 -0.87 2.64
N LEU A 359 4.01 0.31 3.14
CA LEU A 359 3.88 1.55 2.37
C LEU A 359 4.75 2.69 2.91
N GLY A 360 4.63 3.00 4.20
CA GLY A 360 5.40 4.07 4.85
C GLY A 360 6.81 3.62 5.19
N LEU A 361 7.79 4.53 5.03
CA LEU A 361 9.17 4.32 5.47
C LEU A 361 9.75 5.64 5.96
N VAL A 362 10.33 5.63 7.16
CA VAL A 362 11.11 6.76 7.67
C VAL A 362 12.32 6.27 8.46
N ASN A 363 13.46 6.92 8.24
CA ASN A 363 14.67 6.69 9.02
C ASN A 363 14.47 7.17 10.46
N ALA A 364 14.96 6.39 11.41
CA ALA A 364 14.86 6.70 12.84
C ALA A 364 15.78 7.82 13.32
N GLN A 365 16.69 8.32 12.48
CA GLN A 365 17.60 9.39 12.86
C GLN A 365 16.83 10.63 13.32
N GLY A 366 17.14 11.11 14.52
CA GLY A 366 16.49 12.27 15.13
C GLY A 366 15.20 11.95 15.92
N ASN A 367 14.80 10.67 16.04
CA ASN A 367 13.71 10.32 16.91
C ASN A 367 14.08 10.48 18.41
N ALA A 368 13.06 10.71 19.22
CA ALA A 368 13.17 10.84 20.70
C ALA A 368 12.55 9.63 21.43
N LEU A 369 12.37 8.50 20.73
CA LEU A 369 11.89 7.27 21.34
C LEU A 369 13.04 6.57 22.07
N PRO A 370 12.76 5.72 23.07
CA PRO A 370 13.81 5.02 23.82
C PRO A 370 14.54 3.99 22.95
N ALA A 371 15.68 3.47 23.45
CA ALA A 371 16.23 2.25 22.89
C ALA A 371 15.17 1.13 23.03
N PRO A 372 14.94 0.28 22.00
CA PRO A 372 15.83 -0.04 20.87
C PRO A 372 15.58 0.75 19.57
N TYR A 373 14.77 1.81 19.57
CA TYR A 373 14.36 2.53 18.34
C TYR A 373 15.41 3.53 17.83
N ALA A 374 16.64 3.50 18.31
CA ALA A 374 17.64 4.53 18.03
C ALA A 374 18.18 4.54 16.59
N GLN A 375 18.35 3.37 15.97
CA GLN A 375 18.92 3.23 14.62
C GLN A 375 18.14 2.19 13.84
N GLY A 376 17.56 2.58 12.71
CA GLY A 376 16.75 1.71 11.86
C GLY A 376 15.69 2.46 11.09
N MET A 377 14.64 1.75 10.70
CA MET A 377 13.55 2.27 9.88
C MET A 377 12.20 1.95 10.53
N PHE A 378 11.32 2.95 10.64
CA PHE A 378 9.91 2.73 10.94
C PHE A 378 9.15 2.49 9.64
N ILE A 379 8.25 1.51 9.65
CA ILE A 379 7.49 1.05 8.49
C ILE A 379 6.01 0.96 8.82
N GLY A 380 5.17 1.64 8.06
CA GLY A 380 3.72 1.49 8.10
C GLY A 380 3.28 0.34 7.21
N GLN A 381 2.64 -0.68 7.79
CA GLN A 381 2.09 -1.84 7.11
C GLN A 381 0.57 -1.72 7.02
N HIS A 382 0.06 -1.41 5.83
CA HIS A 382 -1.35 -1.14 5.56
C HIS A 382 -2.26 -2.38 5.75
N GLY A 383 -1.67 -3.57 5.61
CA GLY A 383 -2.33 -4.84 5.84
C GLY A 383 -2.87 -5.51 4.59
N SER A 384 -2.91 -6.84 4.65
CA SER A 384 -3.25 -7.72 3.54
C SER A 384 -4.72 -7.64 3.13
N TRP A 385 -4.98 -7.89 1.87
CA TRP A 385 -6.32 -8.10 1.32
C TRP A 385 -6.53 -9.53 0.79
N ASN A 386 -5.45 -10.31 0.67
CA ASN A 386 -5.39 -11.59 -0.03
C ASN A 386 -4.58 -12.67 0.70
N ARG A 387 -4.41 -12.56 2.02
CA ARG A 387 -3.73 -13.55 2.86
C ARG A 387 -4.65 -14.09 3.96
N ARG A 388 -4.57 -15.37 4.26
CA ARG A 388 -5.25 -16.02 5.38
C ARG A 388 -4.25 -16.78 6.25
N PRO A 389 -4.12 -16.47 7.56
CA PRO A 389 -4.72 -15.30 8.23
C PRO A 389 -4.17 -13.98 7.69
N GLN A 390 -4.83 -12.85 8.01
CA GLN A 390 -4.39 -11.51 7.64
C GLN A 390 -2.99 -11.20 8.21
N SER A 391 -2.23 -10.35 7.50
CA SER A 391 -0.88 -9.90 7.89
C SER A 391 -0.77 -8.37 7.76
N GLY A 392 0.22 -7.77 8.39
CA GLY A 392 0.38 -6.31 8.46
C GLY A 392 -0.58 -5.68 9.47
N TYR A 393 -1.24 -4.57 9.12
CA TYR A 393 -2.11 -3.79 10.01
C TYR A 393 -1.40 -3.33 11.29
N LYS A 394 -0.18 -2.85 11.13
CA LYS A 394 0.68 -2.42 12.24
C LYS A 394 1.77 -1.47 11.78
N VAL A 395 2.43 -0.83 12.71
CA VAL A 395 3.68 -0.12 12.47
C VAL A 395 4.79 -0.92 13.11
N ILE A 396 5.83 -1.20 12.35
CA ILE A 396 7.01 -1.93 12.81
C ILE A 396 8.26 -1.06 12.76
N PHE A 397 9.26 -1.45 13.51
CA PHE A 397 10.60 -0.91 13.46
C PHE A 397 11.59 -2.02 13.08
N VAL A 398 12.37 -1.81 12.03
CA VAL A 398 13.47 -2.71 11.65
C VAL A 398 14.76 -2.09 12.15
N PRO A 399 15.44 -2.70 13.16
CA PRO A 399 16.70 -2.17 13.66
C PRO A 399 17.81 -2.28 12.61
N PHE A 400 18.74 -1.33 12.63
CA PHE A 400 19.93 -1.33 11.79
C PHE A 400 21.20 -1.41 12.62
N ALA A 401 22.20 -2.11 12.10
CA ALA A 401 23.57 -2.12 12.59
C ALA A 401 24.52 -1.83 11.41
N ALA A 402 25.43 -0.89 11.59
CA ALA A 402 26.37 -0.47 10.55
C ALA A 402 25.73 -0.04 9.21
N GLY A 403 24.48 0.47 9.24
CA GLY A 403 23.75 0.89 8.04
C GLY A 403 23.02 -0.23 7.29
N GLN A 404 22.91 -1.41 7.88
CA GLN A 404 22.21 -2.56 7.33
C GLN A 404 21.14 -3.07 8.30
N PRO A 405 20.02 -3.62 7.80
CA PRO A 405 19.00 -4.24 8.65
C PRO A 405 19.58 -5.36 9.51
N ALA A 406 19.22 -5.38 10.79
CA ALA A 406 19.76 -6.32 11.76
C ALA A 406 18.68 -6.85 12.71
N GLY A 407 18.56 -8.15 12.81
CA GLY A 407 17.61 -8.79 13.73
C GLY A 407 16.16 -8.82 13.23
N ALA A 408 15.26 -9.19 14.15
CA ALA A 408 13.82 -9.22 13.90
C ALA A 408 13.20 -7.82 14.03
N PRO A 409 12.09 -7.53 13.33
CA PRO A 409 11.39 -6.27 13.51
C PRO A 409 10.69 -6.22 14.87
N LEU A 410 10.51 -5.02 15.40
CA LEU A 410 9.78 -4.74 16.63
C LEU A 410 8.43 -4.13 16.29
N ASP A 411 7.36 -4.54 16.95
CA ASP A 411 6.07 -3.88 16.85
C ASP A 411 6.11 -2.54 17.59
N VAL A 412 5.74 -1.47 16.89
CA VAL A 412 5.63 -0.10 17.44
C VAL A 412 4.18 0.22 17.79
N LEU A 413 3.28 -0.02 16.83
CA LEU A 413 1.83 0.10 17.00
C LEU A 413 1.14 -1.15 16.44
N SER A 414 0.18 -1.67 17.19
CA SER A 414 -0.68 -2.82 16.82
C SER A 414 -2.13 -2.55 17.18
N GLY A 415 -3.03 -3.55 17.00
CA GLY A 415 -4.44 -3.41 17.35
C GLY A 415 -5.28 -2.66 16.31
N PHE A 416 -4.79 -2.51 15.08
CA PHE A 416 -5.55 -1.94 13.97
C PHE A 416 -6.63 -2.90 13.43
N LEU A 417 -6.54 -4.18 13.76
CA LEU A 417 -7.61 -5.16 13.54
C LEU A 417 -8.35 -5.47 14.84
N SER A 418 -9.67 -5.61 14.75
CA SER A 418 -10.50 -6.18 15.81
C SER A 418 -10.28 -7.69 15.90
N ASP A 419 -10.76 -8.32 16.99
CA ASP A 419 -10.74 -9.77 17.16
C ASP A 419 -11.54 -10.52 16.08
N GLN A 420 -12.46 -9.84 15.39
CA GLN A 420 -13.23 -10.37 14.26
C GLN A 420 -12.56 -10.12 12.91
N GLY A 421 -11.34 -9.60 12.87
CA GLY A 421 -10.60 -9.31 11.64
C GLY A 421 -11.15 -8.12 10.85
N GLN A 422 -11.84 -7.18 11.51
CA GLN A 422 -12.30 -5.92 10.93
C GLN A 422 -11.26 -4.81 11.19
N ALA A 423 -11.11 -3.86 10.28
CA ALA A 423 -10.12 -2.80 10.41
C ALA A 423 -10.69 -1.59 11.16
N HIS A 424 -10.13 -1.31 12.35
CA HIS A 424 -10.29 -0.02 13.01
C HIS A 424 -9.52 1.07 12.30
N GLY A 425 -8.33 0.72 11.77
CA GLY A 425 -7.43 1.60 11.08
C GLY A 425 -6.50 0.83 10.15
N ARG A 426 -5.78 1.58 9.29
CA ARG A 426 -4.74 1.02 8.41
C ARG A 426 -3.57 2.01 8.31
N PRO A 427 -2.40 1.70 8.88
CA PRO A 427 -1.23 2.59 8.82
C PRO A 427 -0.71 2.75 7.39
N VAL A 428 -0.36 3.97 6.98
CA VAL A 428 0.22 4.26 5.67
C VAL A 428 1.54 5.02 5.83
N GLY A 429 1.52 6.34 5.67
CA GLY A 429 2.69 7.19 5.78
C GLY A 429 3.17 7.31 7.23
N VAL A 430 4.48 7.34 7.39
CA VAL A 430 5.15 7.57 8.68
C VAL A 430 6.17 8.70 8.54
N ALA A 431 6.30 9.55 9.55
CA ALA A 431 7.28 10.63 9.59
C ALA A 431 7.70 10.93 11.04
N LEU A 432 8.84 11.57 11.25
CA LEU A 432 9.22 12.10 12.54
C LEU A 432 8.82 13.57 12.63
N ASP A 433 8.17 13.98 13.74
CA ASP A 433 7.94 15.39 14.00
C ASP A 433 9.24 16.10 14.44
N HIS A 434 9.23 17.42 14.51
CA HIS A 434 10.40 18.22 14.89
C HIS A 434 10.88 17.97 16.35
N ARG A 435 10.13 17.24 17.16
CA ARG A 435 10.48 16.82 18.53
C ARG A 435 10.90 15.36 18.60
N GLY A 436 10.99 14.68 17.45
CA GLY A 436 11.38 13.29 17.34
C GLY A 436 10.28 12.28 17.69
N ALA A 437 9.01 12.69 17.81
CA ALA A 437 7.91 11.75 17.91
C ALA A 437 7.55 11.18 16.54
N LEU A 438 7.12 9.92 16.49
CA LEU A 438 6.67 9.29 15.28
C LEU A 438 5.22 9.66 14.98
N LEU A 439 4.96 10.21 13.80
CA LEU A 439 3.63 10.43 13.24
C LEU A 439 3.26 9.29 12.30
N VAL A 440 1.99 8.86 12.37
CA VAL A 440 1.47 7.75 11.55
C VAL A 440 0.13 8.17 10.95
N ALA A 441 0.04 8.19 9.62
CA ALA A 441 -1.22 8.37 8.91
C ALA A 441 -2.03 7.08 8.94
N ASP A 442 -3.31 7.19 9.29
CA ASP A 442 -4.28 6.11 9.34
C ASP A 442 -5.48 6.48 8.47
N ASP A 443 -5.53 5.90 7.27
CA ASP A 443 -6.49 6.28 6.23
C ASP A 443 -7.93 5.80 6.51
N VAL A 444 -8.09 4.68 7.20
CA VAL A 444 -9.41 4.17 7.63
C VAL A 444 -9.85 4.84 8.92
N GLY A 445 -8.92 5.08 9.85
CA GLY A 445 -9.21 5.76 11.10
C GLY A 445 -9.43 7.26 10.94
N ASN A 446 -9.03 7.86 9.80
CA ASN A 446 -9.10 9.31 9.55
C ASN A 446 -8.33 10.15 10.60
N VAL A 447 -7.18 9.62 11.03
CA VAL A 447 -6.37 10.15 12.13
C VAL A 447 -4.90 10.20 11.73
N ILE A 448 -4.18 11.20 12.23
CA ILE A 448 -2.72 11.14 12.37
C ILE A 448 -2.44 10.80 13.83
N TRP A 449 -1.85 9.62 14.06
CA TRP A 449 -1.38 9.19 15.38
C TRP A 449 -0.01 9.77 15.67
N ARG A 450 0.26 10.07 16.95
CA ARG A 450 1.56 10.54 17.45
C ARG A 450 2.07 9.59 18.53
N VAL A 451 3.28 9.05 18.32
CA VAL A 451 3.93 8.10 19.23
C VAL A 451 5.12 8.77 19.91
N THR A 452 5.16 8.66 21.21
CA THR A 452 6.23 9.22 22.07
C THR A 452 6.74 8.15 23.04
N ALA A 453 7.86 8.42 23.72
CA ALA A 453 8.25 7.63 24.87
C ALA A 453 7.18 7.71 25.97
N ARG A 454 6.92 6.60 26.67
CA ARG A 454 6.11 6.58 27.88
C ARG A 454 6.93 7.27 28.99
N ARG A 455 6.34 8.26 29.64
CA ARG A 455 6.93 8.96 30.78
C ARG A 455 6.71 8.18 32.07
#